data_34de598132447af674a4ca807c548491
#
_entry.id   34de598132447af674a4ca807c548491
#
_cell.length_a   1.000
_cell.length_b   1.000
_cell.length_c   1.000
_cell.angle_alpha   90.00
_cell.angle_beta   90.00
_cell.angle_gamma   90.00
#
_symmetry.space_group_name_H-M   'P 1'
#
loop_
_entity.id
_entity.type
_entity.pdbx_description
1 polymer ?
#
loop_
_entity_poly.entity_id
_entity_poly.type
_entity_poly.pdbx_seq_one_letter_code
_entity_poly.pdbx_strand_id
1 'polypeptide(L)'
;MKKYKSIFISDIHLGSKGCKADQLCEFLKQNDSENLFLVGDIIDGWRLQRKFYWPQSHTNVIRRILTASKRDTNVVYVVGNHDEILRGLIPFDVHFGNVELTNLYRYQAVNGKTYIVMHGDAFDNVLRTKLKFLYHVGDIAYNILLDVNSMLQKVRNFFGMKHWSLSAYLKNKTKEAVSYLGDFENILTEYVQKKKAD
;
A
#
# COMPACT_ATOMS: atom_id res chain seq x y z
N MET A 1 14.38 -26.82 4.77
CA MET A 1 14.04 -25.38 4.83
C MET A 1 14.95 -24.64 3.88
N LYS A 2 14.39 -23.78 3.03
CA LYS A 2 15.21 -22.88 2.20
C LYS A 2 15.65 -21.69 3.05
N LYS A 3 16.91 -21.28 2.91
CA LYS A 3 17.46 -20.10 3.57
C LYS A 3 17.55 -18.93 2.60
N TYR A 4 17.01 -17.78 3.02
CA TYR A 4 17.07 -16.53 2.28
C TYR A 4 17.83 -15.47 3.09
N LYS A 5 18.44 -14.50 2.42
CA LYS A 5 19.03 -13.34 3.10
C LYS A 5 17.94 -12.47 3.72
N SER A 6 16.87 -12.22 2.95
CA SER A 6 15.73 -11.43 3.42
C SER A 6 14.43 -11.91 2.80
N ILE A 7 13.36 -11.89 3.59
CA ILE A 7 11.98 -12.12 3.18
C ILE A 7 11.18 -10.86 3.49
N PHE A 8 10.39 -10.39 2.52
CA PHE A 8 9.49 -9.25 2.66
C PHE A 8 8.06 -9.74 2.49
N ILE A 9 7.20 -9.39 3.43
CA ILE A 9 5.79 -9.79 3.45
C ILE A 9 4.96 -8.55 3.79
N SER A 10 3.93 -8.25 3.00
CA SER A 10 3.01 -7.14 3.21
C SER A 10 1.56 -7.59 3.11
N ASP A 11 0.61 -6.74 3.52
CA ASP A 11 -0.81 -6.88 3.24
C ASP A 11 -1.41 -8.23 3.67
N ILE A 12 -1.01 -8.74 4.84
CA ILE A 12 -1.50 -10.00 5.39
C ILE A 12 -2.96 -9.88 5.87
N HIS A 13 -3.29 -8.72 6.47
CA HIS A 13 -4.60 -8.42 7.03
C HIS A 13 -5.13 -9.49 8.00
N LEU A 14 -4.31 -9.86 9.00
CA LEU A 14 -4.78 -10.68 10.12
C LEU A 14 -5.93 -9.97 10.85
N GLY A 15 -7.04 -10.65 11.07
CA GLY A 15 -8.30 -10.05 11.53
C GLY A 15 -9.36 -10.00 10.44
N SER A 16 -8.98 -10.29 9.18
CA SER A 16 -9.92 -10.37 8.07
C SER A 16 -10.21 -11.82 7.66
N LYS A 17 -11.43 -12.09 7.17
CA LYS A 17 -11.82 -13.41 6.66
C LYS A 17 -11.11 -13.81 5.37
N GLY A 18 -10.60 -12.82 4.61
CA GLY A 18 -9.88 -13.05 3.36
C GLY A 18 -8.41 -13.38 3.54
N CYS A 19 -7.89 -13.26 4.77
CA CYS A 19 -6.50 -13.55 5.09
C CYS A 19 -6.12 -15.00 4.76
N LYS A 20 -4.98 -15.20 4.10
CA LYS A 20 -4.43 -16.51 3.74
C LYS A 20 -3.47 -17.03 4.81
N ALA A 21 -3.88 -16.97 6.08
CA ALA A 21 -3.05 -17.25 7.24
C ALA A 21 -2.43 -18.66 7.23
N ASP A 22 -3.18 -19.69 6.80
CA ASP A 22 -2.66 -21.06 6.77
C ASP A 22 -1.55 -21.24 5.73
N GLN A 23 -1.71 -20.63 4.54
CA GLN A 23 -0.69 -20.66 3.49
C GLN A 23 0.58 -19.89 3.93
N LEU A 24 0.39 -18.72 4.58
CA LEU A 24 1.52 -17.98 5.13
C LEU A 24 2.24 -18.75 6.24
N CYS A 25 1.48 -19.40 7.11
CA CYS A 25 2.03 -20.23 8.17
C CYS A 25 2.89 -21.37 7.60
N GLU A 26 2.42 -22.01 6.52
CA GLU A 26 3.14 -23.06 5.81
C GLU A 26 4.38 -22.52 5.11
N PHE A 27 4.28 -21.36 4.45
CA PHE A 27 5.42 -20.67 3.86
C PHE A 27 6.52 -20.39 4.89
N LEU A 28 6.16 -19.83 6.05
CA LEU A 28 7.10 -19.53 7.14
C LEU A 28 7.70 -20.77 7.80
N LYS A 29 7.06 -21.94 7.68
CA LYS A 29 7.63 -23.22 8.13
C LYS A 29 8.72 -23.73 7.18
N GLN A 30 8.52 -23.56 5.87
CA GLN A 30 9.39 -24.12 4.85
C GLN A 30 10.57 -23.22 4.52
N ASN A 31 10.47 -21.93 4.85
CA ASN A 31 11.44 -20.89 4.50
C ASN A 31 11.96 -20.19 5.74
N ASP A 32 13.28 -19.97 5.76
CA ASP A 32 13.99 -19.28 6.81
C ASP A 32 14.76 -18.09 6.22
N SER A 33 15.05 -17.07 7.01
CA SER A 33 15.80 -15.90 6.55
C SER A 33 16.60 -15.26 7.67
N GLU A 34 17.65 -14.53 7.29
CA GLU A 34 18.38 -13.69 8.24
C GLU A 34 17.56 -12.46 8.65
N ASN A 35 16.79 -11.91 7.70
CA ASN A 35 15.89 -10.78 7.95
C ASN A 35 14.47 -11.12 7.47
N LEU A 36 13.48 -10.81 8.31
CA LEU A 36 12.06 -10.90 7.99
C LEU A 36 11.43 -9.52 8.14
N PHE A 37 11.04 -8.93 7.01
CA PHE A 37 10.35 -7.64 6.99
C PHE A 37 8.85 -7.85 6.84
N LEU A 38 8.09 -7.34 7.82
CA LEU A 38 6.64 -7.27 7.82
C LEU A 38 6.29 -5.84 7.41
N VAL A 39 5.89 -5.64 6.15
CA VAL A 39 5.83 -4.31 5.52
C VAL A 39 4.39 -3.82 5.43
N GLY A 40 3.85 -3.39 6.55
CA GLY A 40 2.54 -2.78 6.68
C GLY A 40 1.35 -3.72 6.48
N ASP A 41 0.23 -3.33 7.06
CA ASP A 41 -1.06 -4.01 6.92
C ASP A 41 -1.02 -5.50 7.32
N ILE A 42 -0.22 -5.79 8.35
CA ILE A 42 -0.07 -7.13 8.89
C ILE A 42 -1.29 -7.50 9.72
N ILE A 43 -1.74 -6.58 10.58
CA ILE A 43 -2.96 -6.72 11.40
C ILE A 43 -4.00 -5.73 10.90
N ASP A 44 -5.19 -6.22 10.57
CA ASP A 44 -6.30 -5.35 10.14
C ASP A 44 -7.02 -4.75 11.34
N GLY A 45 -6.42 -3.77 11.97
CA GLY A 45 -6.96 -3.08 13.14
C GLY A 45 -8.32 -2.42 12.86
N TRP A 46 -8.53 -1.89 11.64
CA TRP A 46 -9.80 -1.29 11.26
C TRP A 46 -10.96 -2.29 11.23
N ARG A 47 -10.71 -3.52 10.76
CA ARG A 47 -11.72 -4.58 10.78
C ARG A 47 -11.97 -5.11 12.19
N LEU A 48 -10.90 -5.31 12.95
CA LEU A 48 -11.00 -5.79 14.34
C LEU A 48 -11.80 -4.84 15.22
N GLN A 49 -11.67 -3.52 15.02
CA GLN A 49 -12.49 -2.52 15.73
C GLN A 49 -13.98 -2.59 15.37
N ARG A 50 -14.31 -2.94 14.12
CA ARG A 50 -15.72 -3.04 13.68
C ARG A 50 -16.36 -4.37 14.09
N LYS A 51 -15.62 -5.46 13.92
CA LYS A 51 -16.06 -6.82 14.26
C LYS A 51 -14.85 -7.68 14.52
N PHE A 52 -14.67 -8.10 15.76
CA PHE A 52 -13.57 -8.98 16.14
C PHE A 52 -13.69 -10.35 15.43
N TYR A 53 -12.65 -10.70 14.69
CA TYR A 53 -12.49 -12.00 14.04
C TYR A 53 -11.02 -12.42 14.14
N TRP A 54 -10.74 -13.45 14.95
CA TRP A 54 -9.37 -13.90 15.16
C TRP A 54 -9.33 -15.43 15.31
N PRO A 55 -9.34 -16.18 14.20
CA PRO A 55 -9.22 -17.64 14.23
C PRO A 55 -7.83 -18.10 14.67
N GLN A 56 -7.71 -19.36 15.05
CA GLN A 56 -6.45 -19.94 15.50
C GLN A 56 -5.32 -19.83 14.46
N SER A 57 -5.65 -19.86 13.17
CA SER A 57 -4.67 -19.68 12.08
C SER A 57 -3.94 -18.34 12.16
N HIS A 58 -4.63 -17.25 12.54
CA HIS A 58 -4.01 -15.93 12.74
C HIS A 58 -3.01 -15.96 13.91
N THR A 59 -3.40 -16.57 15.03
CA THR A 59 -2.49 -16.77 16.17
C THR A 59 -1.27 -17.60 15.77
N ASN A 60 -1.44 -18.60 14.92
CA ASN A 60 -0.34 -19.43 14.45
C ASN A 60 0.67 -18.64 13.62
N VAL A 61 0.23 -17.68 12.78
CA VAL A 61 1.13 -16.76 12.05
C VAL A 61 1.96 -15.93 13.03
N ILE A 62 1.32 -15.28 14.01
CA ILE A 62 2.03 -14.49 15.03
C ILE A 62 3.07 -15.36 15.78
N ARG A 63 2.69 -16.57 16.19
CA ARG A 63 3.62 -17.51 16.84
C ARG A 63 4.82 -17.85 15.95
N ARG A 64 4.62 -18.00 14.64
CA ARG A 64 5.71 -18.25 13.68
C ARG A 64 6.67 -17.07 13.59
N ILE A 65 6.15 -15.86 13.50
CA ILE A 65 6.94 -14.61 13.46
C ILE A 65 7.78 -14.49 14.76
N LEU A 66 7.15 -14.66 15.92
CA LEU A 66 7.85 -14.61 17.21
C LEU A 66 8.85 -15.76 17.38
N THR A 67 8.58 -16.93 16.79
CA THR A 67 9.53 -18.04 16.79
C THR A 67 10.75 -17.73 15.92
N ALA A 68 10.55 -17.10 14.76
CA ALA A 68 11.63 -16.66 13.91
C ALA A 68 12.54 -15.65 14.65
N SER A 69 11.96 -14.64 15.32
CA SER A 69 12.72 -13.65 16.07
C SER A 69 13.53 -14.24 17.24
N LYS A 70 13.11 -15.38 17.79
CA LYS A 70 13.89 -16.13 18.82
C LYS A 70 15.06 -16.93 18.24
N ARG A 71 15.08 -17.17 16.92
CA ARG A 71 16.09 -17.99 16.23
C ARG A 71 17.08 -17.15 15.44
N ASP A 72 17.45 -15.99 15.95
CA ASP A 72 18.40 -15.05 15.34
C ASP A 72 17.92 -14.44 14.00
N THR A 73 16.65 -14.58 13.64
CA THR A 73 16.09 -13.81 12.53
C THR A 73 15.83 -12.38 13.00
N ASN A 74 16.43 -11.41 12.33
CA ASN A 74 16.11 -10.00 12.53
C ASN A 74 14.70 -9.73 11.96
N VAL A 75 13.73 -9.49 12.84
CA VAL A 75 12.33 -9.24 12.46
C VAL A 75 12.03 -7.76 12.59
N VAL A 76 11.69 -7.13 11.48
CA VAL A 76 11.34 -5.70 11.42
C VAL A 76 9.87 -5.58 11.01
N TYR A 77 9.08 -4.92 11.83
CA TYR A 77 7.69 -4.61 11.57
C TYR A 77 7.58 -3.13 11.16
N VAL A 78 7.36 -2.89 9.89
CA VAL A 78 7.04 -1.56 9.34
C VAL A 78 5.53 -1.38 9.41
N VAL A 79 5.06 -0.31 10.07
CA VAL A 79 3.63 -0.10 10.33
C VAL A 79 2.93 0.46 9.08
N GLY A 80 1.80 -0.13 8.70
CA GLY A 80 0.90 0.34 7.65
C GLY A 80 -0.29 1.16 8.20
N ASN A 81 -1.25 1.46 7.33
CA ASN A 81 -2.44 2.23 7.73
C ASN A 81 -3.50 1.39 8.44
N HIS A 82 -3.62 0.10 8.14
CA HIS A 82 -4.56 -0.78 8.85
C HIS A 82 -4.11 -1.13 10.27
N ASP A 83 -2.82 -1.10 10.53
CA ASP A 83 -2.22 -1.33 11.83
C ASP A 83 -1.63 -0.05 12.47
N GLU A 84 -2.14 1.13 12.07
CA GLU A 84 -1.68 2.46 12.49
C GLU A 84 -1.67 2.67 14.02
N ILE A 85 -2.51 1.93 14.76
CA ILE A 85 -2.52 1.97 16.23
C ILE A 85 -1.14 1.65 16.81
N LEU A 86 -0.34 0.85 16.12
CA LEU A 86 1.02 0.50 16.53
C LEU A 86 2.00 1.67 16.38
N ARG A 87 1.68 2.67 15.55
CA ARG A 87 2.51 3.88 15.40
C ARG A 87 2.64 4.66 16.70
N GLY A 88 1.59 4.64 17.53
CA GLY A 88 1.61 5.24 18.84
C GLY A 88 2.61 4.62 19.81
N LEU A 89 3.08 3.41 19.55
CA LEU A 89 4.05 2.70 20.38
C LEU A 89 5.50 2.99 19.98
N ILE A 90 5.75 3.40 18.73
CA ILE A 90 7.12 3.62 18.22
C ILE A 90 7.93 4.61 19.07
N PRO A 91 7.38 5.77 19.52
CA PRO A 91 8.13 6.72 20.35
C PRO A 91 8.58 6.16 21.70
N PHE A 92 7.97 5.08 22.16
CA PHE A 92 8.28 4.45 23.46
C PHE A 92 9.31 3.32 23.34
N ASP A 93 9.87 3.09 22.13
CA ASP A 93 10.84 2.02 21.85
C ASP A 93 10.33 0.64 22.30
N VAL A 94 9.06 0.38 22.05
CA VAL A 94 8.41 -0.87 22.43
C VAL A 94 8.83 -1.98 21.49
N HIS A 95 9.40 -3.02 22.05
CA HIS A 95 9.77 -4.24 21.35
C HIS A 95 8.84 -5.40 21.73
N PHE A 96 8.35 -6.13 20.73
CA PHE A 96 7.65 -7.39 20.96
C PHE A 96 8.64 -8.56 20.89
N GLY A 97 9.36 -8.81 21.99
CA GLY A 97 10.53 -9.68 21.97
C GLY A 97 11.65 -9.05 21.12
N ASN A 98 12.16 -9.77 20.12
CA ASN A 98 13.19 -9.28 19.21
C ASN A 98 12.59 -8.72 17.90
N VAL A 99 11.35 -8.22 17.93
CA VAL A 99 10.70 -7.58 16.77
C VAL A 99 10.83 -6.07 16.91
N GLU A 100 11.55 -5.46 15.96
CA GLU A 100 11.69 -4.00 15.87
C GLU A 100 10.44 -3.40 15.21
N LEU A 101 9.83 -2.38 15.84
CA LEU A 101 8.68 -1.66 15.32
C LEU A 101 9.12 -0.30 14.77
N THR A 102 8.81 -0.01 13.49
CA THR A 102 9.24 1.24 12.85
C THR A 102 8.24 1.71 11.78
N ASN A 103 8.32 2.98 11.38
CA ASN A 103 7.61 3.50 10.19
C ASN A 103 8.44 3.37 8.91
N LEU A 104 9.76 3.25 9.04
CA LEU A 104 10.68 3.19 7.93
C LEU A 104 11.94 2.48 8.37
N TYR A 105 12.43 1.55 7.56
CA TYR A 105 13.68 0.85 7.81
C TYR A 105 14.65 1.04 6.64
N ARG A 106 15.94 1.24 6.97
CA ARG A 106 17.02 1.29 5.98
C ARG A 106 17.66 -0.08 5.90
N TYR A 107 17.43 -0.75 4.81
CA TYR A 107 17.98 -2.08 4.54
C TYR A 107 19.20 -1.98 3.64
N GLN A 108 20.35 -2.43 4.14
CA GLN A 108 21.56 -2.58 3.35
C GLN A 108 21.60 -3.97 2.73
N ALA A 109 21.49 -4.05 1.42
CA ALA A 109 21.49 -5.32 0.71
C ALA A 109 22.91 -5.83 0.45
N VAL A 110 23.02 -7.12 0.07
CA VAL A 110 24.28 -7.80 -0.20
C VAL A 110 25.08 -7.16 -1.34
N ASN A 111 24.40 -6.49 -2.26
CA ASN A 111 25.03 -5.75 -3.37
C ASN A 111 25.60 -4.37 -2.96
N GLY A 112 25.60 -4.05 -1.66
CA GLY A 112 26.07 -2.79 -1.11
C GLY A 112 25.09 -1.62 -1.23
N LYS A 113 23.93 -1.81 -1.90
CA LYS A 113 22.92 -0.76 -2.04
C LYS A 113 22.06 -0.65 -0.79
N THR A 114 21.62 0.59 -0.54
CA THR A 114 20.72 0.92 0.57
C THR A 114 19.30 1.08 0.04
N TYR A 115 18.38 0.28 0.56
CA TYR A 115 16.96 0.33 0.24
C TYR A 115 16.17 0.92 1.40
N ILE A 116 15.11 1.67 1.07
CA ILE A 116 14.12 2.10 2.05
C ILE A 116 12.97 1.12 2.04
N VAL A 117 12.70 0.52 3.19
CA VAL A 117 11.54 -0.35 3.42
C VAL A 117 10.51 0.45 4.18
N MET A 118 9.36 0.68 3.57
CA MET A 118 8.25 1.42 4.15
C MET A 118 6.94 0.97 3.50
N HIS A 119 5.83 1.15 4.22
CA HIS A 119 4.49 0.99 3.63
C HIS A 119 4.10 2.24 2.85
N GLY A 120 3.43 2.04 1.70
CA GLY A 120 3.13 3.13 0.76
C GLY A 120 2.10 4.16 1.24
N ASP A 121 1.42 3.91 2.35
CA ASP A 121 0.38 4.78 2.93
C ASP A 121 0.87 6.21 3.24
N ALA A 122 2.16 6.38 3.52
CA ALA A 122 2.76 7.70 3.73
C ALA A 122 2.59 8.63 2.51
N PHE A 123 2.47 8.05 1.31
CA PHE A 123 2.25 8.79 0.06
C PHE A 123 0.77 8.97 -0.28
N ASP A 124 -0.12 8.17 0.32
CA ASP A 124 -1.57 8.24 0.06
C ASP A 124 -2.15 9.62 0.39
N ASN A 125 -1.67 10.26 1.45
CA ASN A 125 -2.15 11.60 1.82
C ASN A 125 -1.77 12.66 0.79
N VAL A 126 -0.56 12.59 0.22
CA VAL A 126 -0.11 13.49 -0.83
C VAL A 126 -0.91 13.23 -2.12
N LEU A 127 -1.12 11.95 -2.44
CA LEU A 127 -1.93 11.52 -3.57
C LEU A 127 -3.40 11.89 -3.38
N ARG A 128 -3.99 11.63 -2.21
CA ARG A 128 -5.40 11.95 -1.92
C ARG A 128 -5.68 13.44 -1.99
N THR A 129 -4.76 14.29 -1.55
CA THR A 129 -4.96 15.74 -1.62
C THR A 129 -4.98 16.22 -3.06
N LYS A 130 -4.04 15.76 -3.89
CA LYS A 130 -4.01 16.05 -5.34
C LYS A 130 -5.19 15.38 -6.08
N LEU A 131 -5.53 14.13 -5.73
CA LEU A 131 -6.65 13.40 -6.33
C LEU A 131 -8.01 13.98 -5.93
N LYS A 132 -8.21 14.45 -4.69
CA LYS A 132 -9.46 15.12 -4.30
C LYS A 132 -9.69 16.37 -5.13
N PHE A 133 -8.66 17.14 -5.40
CA PHE A 133 -8.77 18.30 -6.28
C PHE A 133 -9.13 17.89 -7.72
N LEU A 134 -8.46 16.88 -8.27
CA LEU A 134 -8.73 16.32 -9.60
C LEU A 134 -10.12 15.65 -9.68
N TYR A 135 -10.54 14.97 -8.61
CA TYR A 135 -11.87 14.37 -8.52
C TYR A 135 -12.97 15.44 -8.55
N HIS A 136 -12.80 16.53 -7.75
CA HIS A 136 -13.75 17.65 -7.74
C HIS A 136 -13.82 18.36 -9.09
N VAL A 137 -12.66 18.64 -9.70
CA VAL A 137 -12.59 19.24 -11.04
C VAL A 137 -13.15 18.28 -12.08
N GLY A 138 -12.87 16.97 -11.95
CA GLY A 138 -13.40 15.94 -12.84
C GLY A 138 -14.91 15.75 -12.76
N ASP A 139 -15.45 15.82 -11.55
CA ASP A 139 -16.91 15.66 -11.31
C ASP A 139 -17.69 16.86 -11.84
N ILE A 140 -17.20 18.07 -11.60
CA ILE A 140 -17.77 19.31 -12.15
C ILE A 140 -17.67 19.27 -13.68
N ALA A 141 -16.52 18.92 -14.24
CA ALA A 141 -16.33 18.84 -15.68
C ALA A 141 -17.20 17.75 -16.30
N TYR A 142 -17.40 16.60 -15.64
CA TYR A 142 -18.25 15.52 -16.11
C TYR A 142 -19.73 15.95 -16.14
N ASN A 143 -20.22 16.61 -15.07
CA ASN A 143 -21.60 17.10 -15.03
C ASN A 143 -21.86 18.19 -16.08
N ILE A 144 -20.94 19.14 -16.23
CA ILE A 144 -21.01 20.15 -17.31
C ILE A 144 -21.00 19.49 -18.68
N LEU A 145 -20.19 18.45 -18.89
CA LEU A 145 -20.13 17.71 -20.16
C LEU A 145 -21.40 16.93 -20.47
N LEU A 146 -22.06 16.35 -19.45
CA LEU A 146 -23.36 15.69 -19.64
C LEU A 146 -24.44 16.68 -20.04
N ASP A 147 -24.48 17.84 -19.39
CA ASP A 147 -25.46 18.90 -19.70
C ASP A 147 -25.19 19.49 -21.08
N VAL A 148 -23.94 19.83 -21.39
CA VAL A 148 -23.54 20.33 -22.72
C VAL A 148 -23.73 19.27 -23.80
N ASN A 149 -23.44 17.99 -23.52
CA ASN A 149 -23.65 16.91 -24.51
C ASN A 149 -25.14 16.69 -24.80
N SER A 150 -26.03 16.79 -23.79
CA SER A 150 -27.47 16.69 -23.98
C SER A 150 -28.03 17.88 -24.81
N MET A 151 -27.51 19.08 -24.53
CA MET A 151 -27.88 20.28 -25.26
C MET A 151 -27.33 20.30 -26.71
N LEU A 152 -26.06 19.90 -26.87
CA LEU A 152 -25.42 19.76 -28.18
C LEU A 152 -26.07 18.66 -29.04
N GLN A 153 -26.52 17.56 -28.44
CA GLN A 153 -27.22 16.50 -29.18
C GLN A 153 -28.57 16.97 -29.73
N LYS A 154 -29.30 17.78 -28.95
CA LYS A 154 -30.56 18.41 -29.44
C LYS A 154 -30.31 19.37 -30.60
N VAL A 155 -29.25 20.20 -30.50
CA VAL A 155 -28.88 21.15 -31.56
C VAL A 155 -28.31 20.43 -32.78
N ARG A 156 -27.49 19.39 -32.60
CA ARG A 156 -26.93 18.59 -33.71
C ARG A 156 -27.95 17.78 -34.47
N ASN A 157 -28.93 17.20 -33.76
CA ASN A 157 -30.05 16.50 -34.40
C ASN A 157 -30.90 17.46 -35.26
N PHE A 158 -31.00 18.73 -34.83
CA PHE A 158 -31.67 19.75 -35.59
C PHE A 158 -30.89 20.16 -36.88
N PHE A 159 -29.54 20.11 -36.83
CA PHE A 159 -28.67 20.49 -37.95
C PHE A 159 -28.08 19.29 -38.73
N GLY A 160 -28.50 18.05 -38.48
CA GLY A 160 -28.04 16.86 -39.23
C GLY A 160 -26.57 16.53 -39.13
N MET A 161 -25.87 16.96 -38.06
CA MET A 161 -24.41 16.77 -37.91
C MET A 161 -24.01 15.40 -37.31
N LYS A 162 -22.87 14.87 -37.79
CA LYS A 162 -22.31 13.58 -37.35
C LYS A 162 -21.96 13.50 -35.86
N HIS A 163 -22.07 12.32 -35.31
CA HIS A 163 -21.82 11.96 -33.91
C HIS A 163 -20.42 12.39 -33.41
N TRP A 164 -20.36 13.06 -32.24
CA TRP A 164 -19.11 13.31 -31.48
C TRP A 164 -18.92 12.20 -30.48
N SER A 165 -17.70 11.65 -30.41
CA SER A 165 -17.40 10.48 -29.56
C SER A 165 -16.88 10.87 -28.20
N LEU A 166 -17.66 10.61 -27.16
CA LEU A 166 -17.26 10.70 -25.75
C LEU A 166 -16.00 9.85 -25.45
N SER A 167 -15.76 8.81 -26.28
CA SER A 167 -14.58 7.94 -26.15
C SER A 167 -13.25 8.64 -26.42
N ALA A 168 -13.22 9.65 -27.30
CA ALA A 168 -12.00 10.42 -27.56
C ALA A 168 -11.62 11.30 -26.35
N TYR A 169 -12.60 11.81 -25.61
CA TYR A 169 -12.39 12.59 -24.40
C TYR A 169 -11.91 11.72 -23.23
N LEU A 170 -12.51 10.54 -23.04
CA LEU A 170 -12.06 9.55 -22.05
C LEU A 170 -10.62 9.08 -22.32
N LYS A 171 -10.24 8.95 -23.60
CA LYS A 171 -8.88 8.57 -24.00
C LYS A 171 -7.84 9.63 -23.62
N ASN A 172 -8.20 10.91 -23.67
CA ASN A 172 -7.32 11.98 -23.19
C ASN A 172 -7.20 12.02 -21.66
N LYS A 173 -8.30 11.75 -20.92
CA LYS A 173 -8.25 11.62 -19.45
C LYS A 173 -7.44 10.43 -18.98
N THR A 174 -7.44 9.32 -19.71
CA THR A 174 -6.56 8.18 -19.43
C THR A 174 -5.09 8.56 -19.59
N LYS A 175 -4.75 9.42 -20.56
CA LYS A 175 -3.39 9.97 -20.70
C LYS A 175 -2.97 10.86 -19.52
N GLU A 176 -3.88 11.67 -18.98
CA GLU A 176 -3.61 12.49 -17.78
C GLU A 176 -3.41 11.62 -16.55
N ALA A 177 -4.17 10.53 -16.38
CA ALA A 177 -3.97 9.56 -15.32
C ALA A 177 -2.62 8.83 -15.42
N VAL A 178 -2.17 8.51 -16.65
CA VAL A 178 -0.84 7.92 -16.90
C VAL A 178 0.29 8.93 -16.64
N SER A 179 0.11 10.20 -16.99
CA SER A 179 1.05 11.27 -16.62
C SER A 179 1.18 11.42 -15.10
N TYR A 180 0.08 11.20 -14.39
CA TYR A 180 0.04 11.24 -12.93
C TYR A 180 0.82 10.10 -12.25
N LEU A 181 0.86 8.91 -12.86
CA LEU A 181 1.74 7.82 -12.40
C LEU A 181 3.22 8.21 -12.52
N GLY A 182 3.60 8.95 -13.56
CA GLY A 182 4.95 9.52 -13.69
C GLY A 182 5.30 10.52 -12.58
N ASP A 183 4.34 11.35 -12.15
CA ASP A 183 4.52 12.25 -11.01
C ASP A 183 4.72 11.50 -9.69
N PHE A 184 4.09 10.35 -9.51
CA PHE A 184 4.27 9.49 -8.34
C PHE A 184 5.69 8.92 -8.26
N GLU A 185 6.24 8.44 -9.38
CA GLU A 185 7.62 7.97 -9.45
C GLU A 185 8.63 9.08 -9.13
N ASN A 186 8.38 10.30 -9.59
CA ASN A 186 9.22 11.46 -9.28
C ASN A 186 9.18 11.79 -7.78
N ILE A 187 8.01 11.79 -7.16
CA ILE A 187 7.86 12.04 -5.70
C ILE A 187 8.59 10.97 -4.90
N LEU A 188 8.49 9.69 -5.30
CA LEU A 188 9.23 8.60 -4.67
C LEU A 188 10.73 8.79 -4.83
N THR A 189 11.19 9.14 -6.02
CA THR A 189 12.61 9.35 -6.31
C THR A 189 13.19 10.49 -5.48
N GLU A 190 12.51 11.64 -5.40
CA GLU A 190 12.92 12.76 -4.55
C GLU A 190 12.96 12.36 -3.06
N TYR A 191 11.98 11.57 -2.61
CA TYR A 191 11.95 11.10 -1.23
C TYR A 191 13.13 10.19 -0.92
N VAL A 192 13.43 9.23 -1.81
CA VAL A 192 14.54 8.28 -1.66
C VAL A 192 15.89 9.04 -1.66
N GLN A 193 16.09 9.98 -2.59
CA GLN A 193 17.28 10.81 -2.64
C GLN A 193 17.46 11.65 -1.37
N LYS A 194 16.40 12.28 -0.87
CA LYS A 194 16.42 13.03 0.39
C LYS A 194 16.79 12.16 1.58
N LYS A 195 16.43 10.88 1.54
CA LYS A 195 16.78 9.88 2.57
C LYS A 195 18.16 9.25 2.35
N LYS A 196 18.93 9.65 1.33
CA LYS A 196 20.25 9.10 0.98
C LYS A 196 20.22 7.57 0.85
N ALA A 197 19.28 7.05 0.11
CA ALA A 197 19.20 5.66 -0.31
C ALA A 197 19.41 5.56 -1.83
N ASP A 198 19.78 4.36 -2.30
CA ASP A 198 20.04 4.06 -3.71
C ASP A 198 18.76 3.68 -4.48
#